data_f22f769819a39eeae6f019520dc6af49
#
_entry.id   f22f769819a39eeae6f019520dc6af49
#
_cell.length_a   1.000
_cell.length_b   1.000
_cell.length_c   1.000
_cell.angle_alpha   90.00
_cell.angle_beta   90.00
_cell.angle_gamma   90.00
#
_symmetry.space_group_name_H-M   'P 1'
#
loop_
_entity.id
_entity.type
_entity.pdbx_description
1 polymer ?
#
loop_
_entity_poly.entity_id
_entity_poly.type
_entity_poly.pdbx_seq_one_letter_code
_entity_poly.pdbx_strand_id
1 'polypeptide(L)'
;MTEEKEEEELKPWEQHSRVISIPRFDYNSPSSLLQRSHSGFLLTCTIKREKSATKEAISILHKRLESSNTAGDSKRRKVCTDDMGGKCADGAEINSIEEDSAGGGLQKNECHSSVKTATNAETDFDMSLVKLTRNGLLLLTFPREHSPNTINIVSNIFQSLGSGSLKSPVWCHRIFPIQATCVLKEKELQATVSKLVLQFVNDEQNKLSRPVKFAVGYNRRGFEEKQNKIPKDTKDSDVLALLDRNKCFTVVAAAVKEVVSDSAVDLKSPELSVLVELLPISGLPSELLVVGVSILPQKLVTTKPRLSIRALVSGTNAKNG
;
A
#
# COMPACT_ATOMS: atom_id res chain seq x y z
N MET A 1 42.33 22.94 -19.88
CA MET A 1 42.35 22.65 -18.44
C MET A 1 41.08 21.93 -18.17
N THR A 2 41.11 20.62 -18.13
CA THR A 2 40.01 19.73 -17.80
C THR A 2 40.07 19.47 -16.32
N GLU A 3 39.09 19.99 -15.58
CA GLU A 3 38.92 19.68 -14.16
C GLU A 3 38.40 18.23 -14.05
N GLU A 4 39.28 17.33 -13.68
CA GLU A 4 38.93 15.98 -13.21
C GLU A 4 38.22 16.14 -11.85
N LYS A 5 36.93 15.88 -11.84
CA LYS A 5 36.18 15.67 -10.55
C LYS A 5 36.70 14.39 -9.95
N GLU A 6 37.50 14.52 -8.91
CA GLU A 6 37.80 13.41 -7.98
C GLU A 6 36.46 12.89 -7.42
N GLU A 7 36.07 11.69 -7.80
CA GLU A 7 35.03 10.93 -7.11
C GLU A 7 35.55 10.59 -5.71
N GLU A 8 35.10 11.29 -4.67
CA GLU A 8 35.39 10.97 -3.29
C GLU A 8 34.95 9.53 -3.01
N GLU A 9 35.92 8.65 -2.86
CA GLU A 9 35.69 7.26 -2.47
C GLU A 9 35.16 7.23 -1.03
N LEU A 10 33.85 6.98 -0.89
CA LEU A 10 33.15 6.91 0.40
C LEU A 10 33.79 5.82 1.29
N LYS A 11 34.05 6.17 2.53
CA LYS A 11 34.56 5.23 3.52
C LYS A 11 33.59 4.05 3.72
N PRO A 12 34.08 2.84 4.04
CA PRO A 12 33.22 1.63 4.15
C PRO A 12 31.99 1.79 5.04
N TRP A 13 32.06 2.58 6.11
CA TRP A 13 30.91 2.85 6.99
C TRP A 13 29.90 3.85 6.39
N GLU A 14 30.33 4.75 5.50
CA GLU A 14 29.46 5.66 4.77
C GLU A 14 28.73 4.94 3.64
N GLN A 15 29.39 3.93 3.03
CA GLN A 15 28.75 3.03 2.08
C GLN A 15 27.65 2.20 2.74
N HIS A 16 27.82 1.80 4.00
CA HIS A 16 26.78 1.09 4.76
C HIS A 16 25.57 1.96 5.11
N SER A 17 25.75 3.27 5.33
CA SER A 17 24.63 4.18 5.61
C SER A 17 23.73 4.45 4.38
N ARG A 18 24.26 4.28 3.17
CA ARG A 18 23.50 4.37 1.91
C ARG A 18 22.79 3.06 1.52
N VAL A 19 22.97 1.99 2.28
CA VAL A 19 22.26 0.73 2.03
C VAL A 19 20.83 0.90 2.52
N ILE A 20 19.86 0.76 1.61
CA ILE A 20 18.44 0.75 1.96
C ILE A 20 18.22 -0.28 3.06
N SER A 21 17.84 0.20 4.24
CA SER A 21 17.51 -0.65 5.37
C SER A 21 16.23 -1.41 5.04
N ILE A 22 16.24 -2.73 5.21
CA ILE A 22 15.01 -3.52 5.09
C ILE A 22 14.25 -3.34 6.39
N PRO A 23 12.99 -2.85 6.36
CA PRO A 23 12.19 -2.72 7.56
C PRO A 23 12.00 -4.10 8.22
N ARG A 24 11.94 -4.12 9.54
CA ARG A 24 11.59 -5.33 10.28
C ARG A 24 10.11 -5.66 10.03
N PHE A 25 9.77 -6.94 10.15
CA PHE A 25 8.37 -7.33 10.12
C PHE A 25 7.62 -6.69 11.27
N ASP A 26 6.48 -6.10 10.96
CA ASP A 26 5.53 -5.61 11.95
C ASP A 26 4.66 -6.77 12.44
N TYR A 27 4.93 -7.24 13.65
CA TYR A 27 4.20 -8.35 14.25
C TYR A 27 2.83 -7.94 14.84
N ASN A 28 2.53 -6.63 14.93
CA ASN A 28 1.24 -6.11 15.36
C ASN A 28 0.25 -5.98 14.19
N SER A 29 0.77 -5.92 12.95
CA SER A 29 -0.05 -5.79 11.75
C SER A 29 -1.16 -6.85 11.61
N PRO A 30 -0.98 -8.13 11.95
CA PRO A 30 -2.05 -9.12 11.83
C PRO A 30 -3.29 -8.74 12.64
N SER A 31 -3.13 -8.32 13.90
CA SER A 31 -4.24 -7.87 14.74
C SER A 31 -4.88 -6.59 14.22
N SER A 32 -4.08 -5.65 13.75
CA SER A 32 -4.56 -4.40 13.16
C SER A 32 -5.39 -4.63 11.89
N LEU A 33 -4.96 -5.56 11.01
CA LEU A 33 -5.65 -5.92 9.78
C LEU A 33 -7.01 -6.61 10.00
N LEU A 34 -7.23 -7.21 11.17
CA LEU A 34 -8.53 -7.75 11.58
C LEU A 34 -9.48 -6.67 12.11
N GLN A 35 -8.93 -5.62 12.73
CA GLN A 35 -9.73 -4.58 13.39
C GLN A 35 -10.11 -3.44 12.44
N ARG A 36 -9.27 -3.16 11.46
CA ARG A 36 -9.46 -2.02 10.54
C ARG A 36 -8.94 -2.34 9.14
N SER A 37 -9.49 -1.60 8.17
CA SER A 37 -9.04 -1.68 6.78
C SER A 37 -7.72 -0.96 6.59
N HIS A 38 -6.81 -1.56 5.83
CA HIS A 38 -5.53 -1.01 5.43
C HIS A 38 -5.45 -0.91 3.91
N SER A 39 -4.69 0.07 3.43
CA SER A 39 -4.22 0.10 2.05
C SER A 39 -2.77 -0.37 1.97
N GLY A 40 -2.28 -0.62 0.76
CA GLY A 40 -0.89 -1.06 0.60
C GLY A 40 -0.59 -1.70 -0.74
N PHE A 41 0.42 -2.54 -0.75
CA PHE A 41 0.87 -3.26 -1.94
C PHE A 41 1.16 -4.71 -1.62
N LEU A 42 0.55 -5.62 -2.40
CA LEU A 42 0.97 -7.01 -2.45
C LEU A 42 1.88 -7.20 -3.67
N LEU A 43 3.10 -7.66 -3.45
CA LEU A 43 4.05 -7.89 -4.52
C LEU A 43 4.29 -9.37 -4.72
N THR A 44 4.47 -9.78 -5.97
CA THR A 44 5.01 -11.10 -6.30
C THR A 44 6.47 -10.97 -6.71
N CYS A 45 7.31 -11.85 -6.23
CA CYS A 45 8.75 -11.81 -6.46
C CYS A 45 9.34 -13.21 -6.67
N THR A 46 10.60 -13.24 -7.06
CA THR A 46 11.37 -14.48 -7.19
C THR A 46 11.51 -15.14 -5.81
N ILE A 47 11.15 -16.44 -5.73
CA ILE A 47 11.27 -17.26 -4.52
C ILE A 47 12.73 -17.29 -4.06
N LYS A 48 12.97 -17.22 -2.74
CA LYS A 48 14.28 -17.13 -2.08
C LYS A 48 15.03 -15.81 -2.34
N ARG A 49 14.39 -14.84 -2.99
CA ARG A 49 14.92 -13.49 -3.22
C ARG A 49 14.07 -12.38 -2.59
N GLU A 50 13.25 -12.74 -1.60
CA GLU A 50 12.30 -11.83 -0.94
C GLU A 50 13.01 -10.61 -0.34
N LYS A 51 14.19 -10.77 0.26
CA LYS A 51 14.98 -9.64 0.80
C LYS A 51 15.41 -8.66 -0.30
N SER A 52 15.90 -9.17 -1.42
CA SER A 52 16.30 -8.34 -2.57
C SER A 52 15.09 -7.64 -3.19
N ALA A 53 13.98 -8.37 -3.33
CA ALA A 53 12.72 -7.84 -3.82
C ALA A 53 12.13 -6.76 -2.87
N THR A 54 12.30 -6.91 -1.54
CA THR A 54 11.88 -5.88 -0.58
C THR A 54 12.65 -4.58 -0.78
N LYS A 55 13.99 -4.66 -0.91
CA LYS A 55 14.81 -3.47 -1.20
C LYS A 55 14.41 -2.80 -2.51
N GLU A 56 14.24 -3.60 -3.57
CA GLU A 56 13.81 -3.11 -4.88
C GLU A 56 12.44 -2.45 -4.83
N ALA A 57 11.47 -3.11 -4.17
CA ALA A 57 10.12 -2.58 -4.00
C ALA A 57 10.10 -1.24 -3.25
N ILE A 58 10.81 -1.16 -2.13
CA ILE A 58 10.93 0.07 -1.34
C ILE A 58 11.55 1.19 -2.19
N SER A 59 12.64 0.91 -2.91
CA SER A 59 13.28 1.91 -3.79
C SER A 59 12.33 2.42 -4.88
N ILE A 60 11.53 1.54 -5.48
CA ILE A 60 10.55 1.92 -6.51
C ILE A 60 9.42 2.76 -5.91
N LEU A 61 8.91 2.36 -4.74
CA LEU A 61 7.78 3.01 -4.08
C LEU A 61 8.16 4.37 -3.51
N HIS A 62 9.30 4.51 -2.82
CA HIS A 62 9.78 5.78 -2.26
C HIS A 62 9.85 6.87 -3.32
N LYS A 63 10.49 6.62 -4.46
CA LYS A 63 10.57 7.59 -5.57
C LYS A 63 9.22 8.11 -6.04
N ARG A 64 8.14 7.33 -5.85
CA ARG A 64 6.79 7.71 -6.31
C ARG A 64 5.96 8.37 -5.21
N LEU A 65 6.23 8.02 -3.98
CA LEU A 65 5.58 8.66 -2.84
C LEU A 65 6.09 10.09 -2.66
N GLU A 66 7.39 10.33 -2.80
CA GLU A 66 7.99 11.68 -2.77
C GLU A 66 7.41 12.59 -3.87
N SER A 67 7.30 12.07 -5.11
CA SER A 67 6.75 12.83 -6.25
C SER A 67 5.28 13.21 -6.07
N SER A 68 4.51 12.47 -5.28
CA SER A 68 3.09 12.77 -5.04
C SER A 68 2.89 13.88 -4.00
N ASN A 69 3.82 14.06 -3.06
CA ASN A 69 3.75 15.10 -2.03
C ASN A 69 4.16 16.47 -2.55
N THR A 70 5.10 16.54 -3.50
CA THR A 70 5.54 17.82 -4.09
C THR A 70 4.49 18.45 -5.01
N ALA A 71 3.59 17.65 -5.58
CA ALA A 71 2.50 18.16 -6.43
C ALA A 71 1.35 18.82 -5.63
N GLY A 72 1.22 18.52 -4.33
CA GLY A 72 0.20 19.08 -3.45
C GLY A 72 0.54 20.46 -2.86
N ASP A 73 1.82 20.79 -2.75
CA ASP A 73 2.28 21.98 -2.03
C ASP A 73 2.47 23.23 -2.92
N SER A 74 2.42 23.06 -4.24
CA SER A 74 2.61 24.15 -5.20
C SER A 74 1.41 25.12 -5.34
N LYS A 75 0.27 24.86 -4.69
CA LYS A 75 -0.93 25.72 -4.78
C LYS A 75 -1.13 26.68 -3.59
N ARG A 76 -0.22 26.69 -2.62
CA ARG A 76 -0.40 27.51 -1.41
C ARG A 76 0.57 28.69 -1.23
N ARG A 77 1.38 29.01 -2.25
CA ARG A 77 2.24 30.21 -2.21
C ARG A 77 1.91 31.14 -3.36
N LYS A 78 0.89 31.99 -3.17
CA LYS A 78 0.80 33.32 -3.73
C LYS A 78 -0.39 34.03 -3.10
N VAL A 79 -0.17 34.80 -2.10
CA VAL A 79 -0.66 36.17 -1.89
C VAL A 79 0.10 36.72 -0.68
N CYS A 80 1.13 37.48 -0.91
CA CYS A 80 1.57 38.55 -0.04
C CYS A 80 1.63 39.77 -0.92
N THR A 81 0.66 40.60 -0.81
CA THR A 81 0.73 42.00 -1.25
C THR A 81 1.37 42.82 -0.16
N ASP A 82 2.41 43.52 -0.55
CA ASP A 82 2.99 44.66 0.17
C ASP A 82 1.89 45.66 0.53
N ASP A 83 1.89 46.17 1.75
CA ASP A 83 1.81 47.63 1.93
C ASP A 83 2.26 48.09 3.33
N MET A 84 2.85 49.21 3.32
CA MET A 84 3.51 50.15 4.15
C MET A 84 3.00 50.42 5.58
N GLY A 85 3.96 50.60 6.51
CA GLY A 85 4.06 51.82 7.29
C GLY A 85 3.37 51.87 8.64
N GLY A 86 4.16 52.13 9.72
CA GLY A 86 3.61 52.69 10.93
C GLY A 86 4.41 52.37 12.21
N LYS A 87 5.17 53.32 12.65
CA LYS A 87 6.01 53.44 13.85
C LYS A 87 5.24 53.52 15.18
N CYS A 88 6.04 53.32 16.26
CA CYS A 88 5.94 53.81 17.67
C CYS A 88 5.40 52.78 18.64
N ALA A 89 6.12 52.34 19.63
CA ALA A 89 6.89 52.92 20.75
C ALA A 89 6.23 52.60 22.11
N ASP A 90 7.09 52.12 23.04
CA ASP A 90 7.01 52.22 24.52
C ASP A 90 5.94 51.37 25.24
N GLY A 91 6.23 50.66 26.28
CA GLY A 91 7.12 50.76 27.37
C GLY A 91 6.72 49.84 28.52
N ALA A 92 7.71 49.49 29.32
CA ALA A 92 7.71 49.22 30.76
C ALA A 92 7.06 47.90 31.28
N GLU A 93 7.87 46.94 31.76
CA GLU A 93 8.33 46.78 33.17
C GLU A 93 7.24 46.44 34.19
N ILE A 94 7.35 45.37 34.98
CA ILE A 94 7.96 45.22 36.30
C ILE A 94 7.44 43.94 37.01
N ASN A 95 8.40 43.16 37.55
CA ASN A 95 8.49 42.44 38.85
C ASN A 95 7.54 41.28 39.20
N SER A 96 8.17 40.11 39.39
CA SER A 96 8.74 39.54 40.64
C SER A 96 7.77 39.23 41.77
N ILE A 97 7.80 38.02 42.29
CA ILE A 97 8.16 37.63 43.68
C ILE A 97 7.93 36.15 43.87
N GLU A 98 8.95 35.46 44.35
CA GLU A 98 9.24 34.32 45.18
C GLU A 98 8.15 33.90 46.18
N GLU A 99 8.13 32.65 46.51
CA GLU A 99 8.62 31.78 47.60
C GLU A 99 7.57 30.72 47.89
N ASP A 100 7.90 29.56 48.01
CA ASP A 100 8.51 28.61 48.95
C ASP A 100 7.54 27.52 49.43
N SER A 101 8.14 26.36 49.63
CA SER A 101 7.90 25.29 50.63
C SER A 101 7.27 23.95 50.23
N ALA A 102 8.18 23.01 50.12
CA ALA A 102 8.31 21.71 50.80
C ALA A 102 7.16 20.69 50.85
N GLY A 103 7.49 19.47 50.42
CA GLY A 103 6.79 18.26 50.92
C GLY A 103 6.91 17.00 50.06
N GLY A 104 7.83 16.15 50.38
CA GLY A 104 8.22 14.84 49.99
C GLY A 104 7.21 13.86 49.41
N GLY A 105 7.72 13.00 48.51
CA GLY A 105 7.06 11.81 48.04
C GLY A 105 7.84 11.13 46.93
N LEU A 106 8.69 10.16 47.29
CA LEU A 106 9.42 9.28 46.40
C LEU A 106 8.42 8.43 45.57
N GLN A 107 8.41 8.62 44.28
CA GLN A 107 8.02 7.56 43.33
C GLN A 107 9.02 7.55 42.16
N LYS A 108 9.71 6.42 42.06
CA LYS A 108 10.59 6.07 40.95
C LYS A 108 9.74 5.90 39.69
N ASN A 109 9.84 6.81 38.76
CA ASN A 109 9.44 6.59 37.38
C ASN A 109 10.70 6.38 36.55
N GLU A 110 10.89 5.14 36.11
CA GLU A 110 11.89 4.78 35.11
C GLU A 110 11.54 5.48 33.78
N CYS A 111 12.21 6.58 33.51
CA CYS A 111 12.24 7.20 32.20
C CYS A 111 13.08 6.35 31.26
N HIS A 112 12.44 5.55 30.42
CA HIS A 112 13.08 5.09 29.20
C HIS A 112 13.26 6.30 28.26
N SER A 113 14.40 6.95 28.36
CA SER A 113 14.85 7.92 27.38
C SER A 113 15.23 7.17 26.10
N SER A 114 14.32 7.11 25.13
CA SER A 114 14.67 6.79 23.76
C SER A 114 15.48 7.95 23.20
N VAL A 115 16.79 7.74 23.09
CA VAL A 115 17.70 8.62 22.36
C VAL A 115 17.24 8.65 20.90
N LYS A 116 16.54 9.70 20.53
CA LYS A 116 16.29 10.04 19.11
C LYS A 116 17.62 10.55 18.56
N THR A 117 18.37 9.67 17.91
CA THR A 117 19.41 10.07 16.98
C THR A 117 18.77 10.83 15.85
N ALA A 118 19.02 12.15 15.81
CA ALA A 118 18.66 13.02 14.71
C ALA A 118 19.48 12.59 13.47
N THR A 119 18.90 11.79 12.60
CA THR A 119 19.42 11.52 11.26
C THR A 119 18.36 11.98 10.28
N ASN A 120 18.73 13.02 9.51
CA ASN A 120 18.16 13.48 8.24
C ASN A 120 16.65 13.30 8.07
N ALA A 121 15.94 14.43 7.94
CA ALA A 121 14.53 14.51 7.57
C ALA A 121 14.28 13.96 6.14
N GLU A 122 14.48 12.68 5.94
CA GLU A 122 13.81 11.92 4.89
C GLU A 122 12.39 11.68 5.41
N THR A 123 11.40 12.09 4.64
CA THR A 123 9.99 11.81 4.91
C THR A 123 9.83 10.29 5.00
N ASP A 124 9.89 9.78 6.21
CA ASP A 124 9.76 8.35 6.51
C ASP A 124 8.29 7.99 6.24
N PHE A 125 8.02 7.47 5.05
CA PHE A 125 6.71 6.90 4.75
C PHE A 125 6.57 5.67 5.63
N ASP A 126 5.68 5.78 6.59
CA ASP A 126 5.37 4.75 7.59
C ASP A 126 4.72 3.53 6.92
N MET A 127 5.55 2.75 6.20
CA MET A 127 5.16 1.49 5.58
C MET A 127 5.52 0.31 6.49
N SER A 128 4.54 -0.49 6.85
CA SER A 128 4.73 -1.73 7.59
C SER A 128 4.94 -2.91 6.65
N LEU A 129 6.01 -3.68 6.88
CA LEU A 129 6.25 -4.96 6.20
C LEU A 129 5.54 -6.07 6.98
N VAL A 130 4.51 -6.66 6.40
CA VAL A 130 3.70 -7.71 7.03
C VAL A 130 4.24 -9.09 6.67
N LYS A 131 4.43 -9.96 7.70
CA LYS A 131 4.91 -11.32 7.49
C LYS A 131 3.84 -12.20 6.87
N LEU A 132 4.19 -12.86 5.75
CA LEU A 132 3.33 -13.80 5.06
C LEU A 132 3.78 -15.25 5.29
N THR A 133 2.84 -16.19 5.18
CA THR A 133 3.10 -17.64 5.29
C THR A 133 3.55 -18.29 3.97
N ARG A 134 3.61 -17.52 2.89
CA ARG A 134 3.98 -17.99 1.55
C ARG A 134 5.20 -17.26 1.01
N ASN A 135 6.13 -18.02 0.42
CA ASN A 135 7.30 -17.49 -0.26
C ASN A 135 6.93 -16.84 -1.61
N GLY A 136 7.79 -15.94 -2.08
CA GLY A 136 7.59 -15.22 -3.33
C GLY A 136 6.50 -14.14 -3.25
N LEU A 137 6.08 -13.77 -2.04
CA LEU A 137 5.11 -12.71 -1.77
C LEU A 137 5.66 -11.73 -0.73
N LEU A 138 5.36 -10.45 -0.92
CA LEU A 138 5.64 -9.37 0.03
C LEU A 138 4.36 -8.57 0.23
N LEU A 139 4.07 -8.18 1.45
CA LEU A 139 2.94 -7.30 1.77
C LEU A 139 3.46 -6.08 2.51
N LEU A 140 3.28 -4.92 1.91
CA LEU A 140 3.55 -3.61 2.47
C LEU A 140 2.22 -2.91 2.71
N THR A 141 1.97 -2.45 3.94
CA THR A 141 0.73 -1.76 4.32
C THR A 141 1.02 -0.37 4.84
N PHE A 142 0.07 0.55 4.66
CA PHE A 142 0.11 1.89 5.22
C PHE A 142 -0.84 1.99 6.40
N PRO A 143 -0.50 2.75 7.46
CA PRO A 143 -1.46 3.11 8.48
C PRO A 143 -2.56 3.99 7.86
N ARG A 144 -3.76 3.92 8.41
CA ARG A 144 -4.97 4.54 7.83
C ARG A 144 -4.87 6.05 7.69
N GLU A 145 -4.11 6.70 8.55
CA GLU A 145 -4.00 8.17 8.63
C GLU A 145 -3.25 8.78 7.44
N HIS A 146 -2.38 8.02 6.80
CA HIS A 146 -1.53 8.46 5.70
C HIS A 146 -1.62 7.51 4.49
N SER A 147 -2.83 7.10 4.14
CA SER A 147 -3.04 6.15 3.04
C SER A 147 -2.92 6.85 1.68
N PRO A 148 -1.83 6.63 0.95
CA PRO A 148 -1.66 7.20 -0.39
C PRO A 148 -2.60 6.51 -1.38
N ASN A 149 -2.87 7.17 -2.52
CA ASN A 149 -3.60 6.54 -3.61
C ASN A 149 -2.74 5.46 -4.28
N THR A 150 -2.91 4.21 -3.84
CA THR A 150 -2.12 3.05 -4.31
C THR A 150 -2.26 2.79 -5.80
N ILE A 151 -3.43 3.09 -6.40
CA ILE A 151 -3.67 2.94 -7.85
C ILE A 151 -2.87 3.96 -8.64
N ASN A 152 -2.85 5.22 -8.22
CA ASN A 152 -2.08 6.26 -8.89
C ASN A 152 -0.58 5.96 -8.82
N ILE A 153 -0.08 5.48 -7.68
CA ILE A 153 1.32 5.07 -7.53
C ILE A 153 1.66 3.98 -8.54
N VAL A 154 0.86 2.93 -8.64
CA VAL A 154 1.10 1.83 -9.58
C VAL A 154 0.95 2.30 -11.04
N SER A 155 0.00 3.19 -11.34
CA SER A 155 -0.13 3.81 -12.66
C SER A 155 1.14 4.57 -13.05
N ASN A 156 1.70 5.36 -12.13
CA ASN A 156 2.94 6.11 -12.34
C ASN A 156 4.16 5.19 -12.50
N ILE A 157 4.19 4.06 -11.79
CA ILE A 157 5.24 3.03 -11.99
C ILE A 157 5.18 2.49 -13.41
N PHE A 158 4.00 2.08 -13.90
CA PHE A 158 3.84 1.58 -15.27
C PHE A 158 4.17 2.63 -16.32
N GLN A 159 3.78 3.88 -16.12
CA GLN A 159 4.12 4.97 -17.02
C GLN A 159 5.64 5.16 -17.08
N SER A 160 6.32 5.10 -15.96
CA SER A 160 7.77 5.28 -15.88
C SER A 160 8.56 4.10 -16.44
N LEU A 161 8.05 2.89 -16.34
CA LEU A 161 8.58 1.72 -17.03
C LEU A 161 8.41 1.86 -18.54
N GLY A 162 7.25 2.36 -18.98
CA GLY A 162 6.97 2.59 -20.42
C GLY A 162 7.82 3.70 -21.04
N SER A 163 8.13 4.76 -20.28
CA SER A 163 9.00 5.86 -20.74
C SER A 163 10.50 5.57 -20.57
N GLY A 164 10.88 4.45 -19.95
CA GLY A 164 12.28 4.12 -19.66
C GLY A 164 12.90 4.93 -18.49
N SER A 165 12.13 5.80 -17.84
CA SER A 165 12.62 6.58 -16.68
C SER A 165 12.80 5.72 -15.41
N LEU A 166 12.20 4.54 -15.39
CA LEU A 166 12.41 3.52 -14.39
C LEU A 166 12.97 2.27 -15.05
N LYS A 167 14.08 1.73 -14.52
CA LYS A 167 14.63 0.45 -14.99
C LYS A 167 13.67 -0.68 -14.61
N SER A 168 13.58 -1.69 -15.51
CA SER A 168 12.80 -2.90 -15.22
C SER A 168 13.27 -3.57 -13.94
N PRO A 169 12.36 -3.91 -13.03
CA PRO A 169 12.71 -4.64 -11.81
C PRO A 169 13.28 -6.02 -12.14
N VAL A 170 14.23 -6.46 -11.32
CA VAL A 170 14.88 -7.78 -11.46
C VAL A 170 14.16 -8.84 -10.64
N TRP A 171 13.73 -8.46 -9.43
CA TRP A 171 13.17 -9.39 -8.46
C TRP A 171 11.66 -9.29 -8.31
N CYS A 172 11.08 -8.10 -8.51
CA CYS A 172 9.65 -7.85 -8.41
C CYS A 172 8.96 -8.09 -9.75
N HIS A 173 7.98 -9.00 -9.77
CA HIS A 173 7.27 -9.37 -10.99
C HIS A 173 5.98 -8.59 -11.19
N ARG A 174 5.20 -8.39 -10.11
CA ARG A 174 3.93 -7.63 -10.11
C ARG A 174 3.77 -6.87 -8.81
N ILE A 175 3.14 -5.70 -8.89
CA ILE A 175 2.72 -4.91 -7.73
C ILE A 175 1.20 -4.76 -7.81
N PHE A 176 0.48 -5.41 -6.88
CA PHE A 176 -0.97 -5.31 -6.74
C PHE A 176 -1.25 -4.16 -5.76
N PRO A 177 -1.86 -3.05 -6.20
CA PRO A 177 -2.30 -2.02 -5.28
C PRO A 177 -3.47 -2.57 -4.47
N ILE A 178 -3.42 -2.47 -3.15
CA ILE A 178 -4.54 -2.77 -2.25
C ILE A 178 -5.13 -1.44 -1.84
N GLN A 179 -6.39 -1.19 -2.17
CA GLN A 179 -7.11 0.01 -1.74
C GLN A 179 -7.73 -0.15 -0.36
N ALA A 180 -8.18 -1.37 -0.07
CA ALA A 180 -8.75 -1.71 1.23
C ALA A 180 -8.54 -3.19 1.55
N THR A 181 -8.34 -3.51 2.83
CA THR A 181 -8.40 -4.87 3.34
C THR A 181 -9.70 -5.08 4.12
N CYS A 182 -10.22 -6.29 4.11
CA CYS A 182 -11.33 -6.71 4.95
C CYS A 182 -11.20 -8.21 5.31
N VAL A 183 -11.90 -8.64 6.33
CA VAL A 183 -12.05 -10.06 6.63
C VAL A 183 -12.89 -10.71 5.53
N LEU A 184 -12.57 -11.95 5.17
CA LEU A 184 -13.28 -12.70 4.13
C LEU A 184 -14.64 -13.18 4.67
N LYS A 185 -15.55 -12.24 4.85
CA LYS A 185 -16.97 -12.46 5.18
C LYS A 185 -17.83 -11.79 4.11
N GLU A 186 -18.97 -12.40 3.79
CA GLU A 186 -19.83 -11.92 2.69
C GLU A 186 -20.20 -10.45 2.83
N LYS A 187 -20.71 -10.05 3.99
CA LYS A 187 -21.13 -8.67 4.27
C LYS A 187 -19.97 -7.67 4.21
N GLU A 188 -18.80 -8.04 4.75
CA GLU A 188 -17.62 -7.16 4.77
C GLU A 188 -17.04 -7.00 3.37
N LEU A 189 -16.95 -8.09 2.60
CA LEU A 189 -16.47 -8.07 1.23
C LEU A 189 -17.42 -7.23 0.35
N GLN A 190 -18.74 -7.46 0.45
CA GLN A 190 -19.75 -6.70 -0.29
C GLN A 190 -19.64 -5.20 0.01
N ALA A 191 -19.66 -4.82 1.28
CA ALA A 191 -19.56 -3.41 1.70
C ALA A 191 -18.26 -2.74 1.21
N THR A 192 -17.13 -3.47 1.30
CA THR A 192 -15.83 -2.96 0.83
C THR A 192 -15.82 -2.75 -0.67
N VAL A 193 -16.33 -3.72 -1.45
CA VAL A 193 -16.41 -3.63 -2.91
C VAL A 193 -17.35 -2.51 -3.32
N SER A 194 -18.58 -2.44 -2.78
CA SER A 194 -19.57 -1.38 -3.10
C SER A 194 -18.97 0.01 -2.85
N LYS A 195 -18.29 0.22 -1.72
CA LYS A 195 -17.61 1.48 -1.40
C LYS A 195 -16.55 1.85 -2.43
N LEU A 196 -15.67 0.90 -2.78
CA LEU A 196 -14.57 1.17 -3.73
C LEU A 196 -15.09 1.35 -5.16
N VAL A 197 -16.11 0.61 -5.57
CA VAL A 197 -16.77 0.80 -6.87
C VAL A 197 -17.41 2.18 -6.96
N LEU A 198 -18.11 2.63 -5.91
CA LEU A 198 -18.70 3.96 -5.87
C LEU A 198 -17.63 5.06 -6.02
N GLN A 199 -16.49 4.91 -5.32
CA GLN A 199 -15.37 5.84 -5.46
C GLN A 199 -14.80 5.85 -6.88
N PHE A 200 -14.67 4.67 -7.51
CA PHE A 200 -14.14 4.54 -8.86
C PHE A 200 -15.08 5.17 -9.92
N VAL A 201 -16.37 4.98 -9.78
CA VAL A 201 -17.38 5.51 -10.73
C VAL A 201 -17.52 7.03 -10.59
N ASN A 202 -17.38 7.56 -9.38
CA ASN A 202 -17.45 9.00 -9.12
C ASN A 202 -16.16 9.75 -9.46
N ASP A 203 -15.07 9.05 -9.77
CA ASP A 203 -13.82 9.68 -10.20
C ASP A 203 -13.94 10.11 -11.68
N GLU A 204 -13.93 11.40 -11.92
CA GLU A 204 -14.04 12.01 -13.26
C GLU A 204 -12.93 11.57 -14.22
N GLN A 205 -11.82 11.05 -13.71
CA GLN A 205 -10.74 10.52 -14.53
C GLN A 205 -11.12 9.18 -15.18
N ASN A 206 -12.09 8.47 -14.63
CA ASN A 206 -12.58 7.19 -15.13
C ASN A 206 -13.76 7.42 -16.08
N LYS A 207 -13.45 7.60 -17.38
CA LYS A 207 -14.48 7.70 -18.41
C LYS A 207 -15.07 6.32 -18.68
N LEU A 208 -16.24 6.05 -18.11
CA LEU A 208 -16.95 4.77 -18.26
C LEU A 208 -18.03 4.88 -19.32
N SER A 209 -18.14 3.90 -20.19
CA SER A 209 -19.25 3.75 -21.13
C SER A 209 -20.46 3.10 -20.44
N ARG A 210 -21.64 3.22 -21.06
CA ARG A 210 -22.87 2.56 -20.58
C ARG A 210 -23.31 1.51 -21.59
N PRO A 211 -23.58 0.27 -21.17
CA PRO A 211 -23.42 -0.30 -19.82
C PRO A 211 -21.95 -0.45 -19.41
N VAL A 212 -21.65 -0.25 -18.13
CA VAL A 212 -20.27 -0.38 -17.61
C VAL A 212 -19.82 -1.84 -17.67
N LYS A 213 -18.73 -2.09 -18.39
CA LYS A 213 -18.16 -3.42 -18.53
C LYS A 213 -17.22 -3.73 -17.38
N PHE A 214 -17.50 -4.80 -16.63
CA PHE A 214 -16.67 -5.18 -15.51
C PHE A 214 -16.24 -6.64 -15.53
N ALA A 215 -15.14 -6.94 -14.82
CA ALA A 215 -14.70 -8.31 -14.57
C ALA A 215 -14.21 -8.47 -13.11
N VAL A 216 -14.29 -9.70 -12.60
CA VAL A 216 -13.86 -10.05 -11.25
C VAL A 216 -12.69 -11.03 -11.33
N GLY A 217 -11.61 -10.73 -10.63
CA GLY A 217 -10.47 -11.62 -10.42
C GLY A 217 -10.36 -12.01 -8.95
N TYR A 218 -10.23 -13.29 -8.65
CA TYR A 218 -10.03 -13.80 -7.32
C TYR A 218 -8.82 -14.72 -7.27
N ASN A 219 -7.83 -14.36 -6.45
CA ASN A 219 -6.58 -15.10 -6.30
C ASN A 219 -6.46 -15.62 -4.87
N ARG A 220 -6.50 -16.94 -4.71
CA ARG A 220 -6.45 -17.62 -3.40
C ARG A 220 -5.04 -17.82 -2.84
N ARG A 221 -4.00 -17.50 -3.61
CA ARG A 221 -2.59 -17.52 -3.19
C ARG A 221 -2.15 -18.81 -2.50
N GLY A 222 -2.59 -19.99 -3.03
CA GLY A 222 -2.22 -21.30 -2.53
C GLY A 222 -3.01 -21.79 -1.31
N PHE A 223 -4.10 -21.13 -0.94
CA PHE A 223 -5.04 -21.68 0.05
C PHE A 223 -5.79 -22.92 -0.44
N GLU A 224 -5.75 -23.20 -1.73
CA GLU A 224 -6.37 -24.37 -2.37
C GLU A 224 -5.86 -25.70 -1.81
N GLU A 225 -4.56 -25.76 -1.48
CA GLU A 225 -3.91 -26.98 -0.97
C GLU A 225 -4.31 -27.32 0.48
N LYS A 226 -4.81 -26.34 1.24
CA LYS A 226 -5.20 -26.56 2.65
C LYS A 226 -6.62 -27.06 2.81
N GLN A 227 -7.50 -26.89 1.81
CA GLN A 227 -8.91 -27.34 1.89
C GLN A 227 -9.05 -28.84 2.11
N ASN A 228 -8.11 -29.66 1.62
CA ASN A 228 -8.11 -31.10 1.84
C ASN A 228 -7.73 -31.53 3.26
N LYS A 229 -7.32 -30.59 4.13
CA LYS A 229 -6.87 -30.86 5.51
C LYS A 229 -7.75 -30.25 6.58
N ILE A 230 -8.82 -29.52 6.21
CA ILE A 230 -9.76 -28.95 7.18
C ILE A 230 -10.77 -30.04 7.55
N PRO A 231 -10.92 -30.38 8.85
CA PRO A 231 -11.93 -31.33 9.28
C PRO A 231 -13.32 -30.86 8.86
N LYS A 232 -14.15 -31.80 8.34
CA LYS A 232 -15.50 -31.52 7.85
C LYS A 232 -16.47 -31.06 8.94
N ASP A 233 -16.06 -31.09 10.19
CA ASP A 233 -16.92 -30.81 11.36
C ASP A 233 -16.89 -29.36 11.87
N THR A 234 -16.11 -28.46 11.22
CA THR A 234 -16.15 -27.03 11.59
C THR A 234 -17.35 -26.35 10.97
N LYS A 235 -18.34 -26.06 11.80
CA LYS A 235 -19.65 -25.46 11.45
C LYS A 235 -19.59 -23.97 11.07
N ASP A 236 -18.43 -23.33 10.92
CA ASP A 236 -18.30 -21.97 10.37
C ASP A 236 -18.29 -22.02 8.85
N SER A 237 -19.45 -22.36 8.28
CA SER A 237 -19.65 -22.59 6.87
C SER A 237 -19.44 -21.34 5.99
N ASP A 238 -19.58 -20.13 6.53
CA ASP A 238 -19.62 -18.90 5.75
C ASP A 238 -18.24 -18.45 5.24
N VAL A 239 -17.18 -18.59 6.05
CA VAL A 239 -15.81 -18.23 5.61
C VAL A 239 -15.29 -19.23 4.60
N LEU A 240 -15.56 -20.53 4.80
CA LEU A 240 -15.20 -21.60 3.87
C LEU A 240 -15.95 -21.49 2.54
N ALA A 241 -17.21 -21.02 2.59
CA ALA A 241 -18.03 -20.82 1.39
C ALA A 241 -17.43 -19.78 0.45
N LEU A 242 -16.84 -18.69 0.96
CA LEU A 242 -16.20 -17.66 0.14
C LEU A 242 -14.82 -18.06 -0.39
N LEU A 243 -14.23 -19.16 0.09
CA LEU A 243 -13.08 -19.77 -0.57
C LEU A 243 -13.48 -20.40 -1.92
N ASP A 244 -14.76 -20.73 -2.12
CA ASP A 244 -15.26 -21.08 -3.44
C ASP A 244 -15.23 -19.87 -4.36
N ARG A 245 -14.65 -20.08 -5.55
CA ARG A 245 -14.46 -19.01 -6.52
C ARG A 245 -15.78 -18.45 -7.03
N ASN A 246 -16.75 -19.32 -7.26
CA ASN A 246 -18.04 -18.94 -7.82
C ASN A 246 -18.84 -18.13 -6.80
N LYS A 247 -18.83 -18.56 -5.53
CA LYS A 247 -19.47 -17.81 -4.45
C LYS A 247 -18.86 -16.43 -4.29
N CYS A 248 -17.53 -16.32 -4.27
CA CYS A 248 -16.84 -15.02 -4.21
C CYS A 248 -17.24 -14.13 -5.41
N PHE A 249 -17.26 -14.68 -6.63
CA PHE A 249 -17.67 -13.95 -7.83
C PHE A 249 -19.12 -13.46 -7.74
N THR A 250 -20.04 -14.26 -7.24
CA THR A 250 -21.44 -13.90 -7.07
C THR A 250 -21.57 -12.70 -6.11
N VAL A 251 -20.90 -12.75 -4.95
CA VAL A 251 -20.94 -11.67 -3.96
C VAL A 251 -20.36 -10.38 -4.54
N VAL A 252 -19.20 -10.46 -5.18
CA VAL A 252 -18.55 -9.28 -5.78
C VAL A 252 -19.35 -8.71 -6.94
N ALA A 253 -19.92 -9.54 -7.80
CA ALA A 253 -20.76 -9.09 -8.91
C ALA A 253 -22.05 -8.44 -8.40
N ALA A 254 -22.64 -8.96 -7.33
CA ALA A 254 -23.81 -8.34 -6.69
C ALA A 254 -23.48 -6.94 -6.15
N ALA A 255 -22.33 -6.79 -5.48
CA ALA A 255 -21.83 -5.50 -4.97
C ALA A 255 -21.61 -4.47 -6.11
N VAL A 256 -21.05 -4.91 -7.25
CA VAL A 256 -20.90 -4.02 -8.42
C VAL A 256 -22.24 -3.59 -8.97
N LYS A 257 -23.21 -4.52 -9.13
CA LYS A 257 -24.53 -4.24 -9.66
C LYS A 257 -25.39 -3.36 -8.75
N GLU A 258 -25.18 -3.45 -7.45
CA GLU A 258 -25.82 -2.59 -6.45
C GLU A 258 -25.46 -1.11 -6.67
N VAL A 259 -24.19 -0.83 -6.99
CA VAL A 259 -23.69 0.53 -7.25
C VAL A 259 -23.96 0.97 -8.69
N VAL A 260 -23.82 0.06 -9.67
CA VAL A 260 -23.96 0.31 -11.10
C VAL A 260 -24.95 -0.69 -11.67
N SER A 261 -26.23 -0.32 -11.64
CA SER A 261 -27.34 -1.20 -12.05
C SER A 261 -27.26 -1.62 -13.52
N ASP A 262 -26.74 -0.75 -14.40
CA ASP A 262 -26.52 -0.99 -15.82
C ASP A 262 -25.10 -1.51 -16.13
N SER A 263 -24.58 -2.40 -15.30
CA SER A 263 -23.29 -3.02 -15.52
C SER A 263 -23.39 -4.41 -16.14
N ALA A 264 -22.42 -4.75 -16.99
CA ALA A 264 -22.34 -6.04 -17.67
C ALA A 264 -20.98 -6.70 -17.45
N VAL A 265 -20.95 -8.04 -17.33
CA VAL A 265 -19.71 -8.79 -17.21
C VAL A 265 -19.03 -8.90 -18.58
N ASP A 266 -17.79 -8.40 -18.67
CA ASP A 266 -16.95 -8.55 -19.87
C ASP A 266 -15.54 -9.02 -19.44
N LEU A 267 -15.22 -10.29 -19.71
CA LEU A 267 -13.93 -10.89 -19.37
C LEU A 267 -12.84 -10.56 -20.39
N LYS A 268 -13.19 -10.00 -21.54
CA LYS A 268 -12.21 -9.69 -22.60
C LYS A 268 -11.68 -8.27 -22.49
N SER A 269 -12.58 -7.32 -22.24
CA SER A 269 -12.25 -5.89 -22.26
C SER A 269 -12.99 -5.12 -21.15
N PRO A 270 -12.78 -5.46 -19.88
CA PRO A 270 -13.45 -4.78 -18.78
C PRO A 270 -12.92 -3.35 -18.61
N GLU A 271 -13.80 -2.38 -18.42
CA GLU A 271 -13.45 -1.00 -18.07
C GLU A 271 -13.11 -0.89 -16.58
N LEU A 272 -13.81 -1.68 -15.77
CA LEU A 272 -13.66 -1.81 -14.33
C LEU A 272 -13.30 -3.24 -13.98
N SER A 273 -12.19 -3.43 -13.28
CA SER A 273 -11.74 -4.76 -12.83
C SER A 273 -11.65 -4.81 -11.32
N VAL A 274 -12.44 -5.68 -10.70
CA VAL A 274 -12.37 -5.95 -9.26
C VAL A 274 -11.39 -7.08 -9.04
N LEU A 275 -10.27 -6.80 -8.33
CA LEU A 275 -9.33 -7.84 -7.90
C LEU A 275 -9.49 -8.09 -6.40
N VAL A 276 -9.71 -9.34 -6.04
CA VAL A 276 -9.74 -9.83 -4.67
C VAL A 276 -8.56 -10.77 -4.47
N GLU A 277 -7.63 -10.37 -3.60
CA GLU A 277 -6.40 -11.10 -3.30
C GLU A 277 -6.46 -11.65 -1.88
N LEU A 278 -6.49 -12.97 -1.72
CA LEU A 278 -6.39 -13.58 -0.40
C LEU A 278 -4.97 -13.40 0.15
N LEU A 279 -4.88 -12.84 1.35
CA LEU A 279 -3.60 -12.49 1.97
C LEU A 279 -3.18 -13.60 2.94
N PRO A 280 -2.10 -14.36 2.65
CA PRO A 280 -1.62 -15.43 3.51
C PRO A 280 -0.81 -14.86 4.70
N ILE A 281 -1.46 -14.11 5.58
CA ILE A 281 -0.83 -13.41 6.70
C ILE A 281 -0.41 -14.42 7.77
N SER A 282 0.81 -14.26 8.30
CA SER A 282 1.31 -15.07 9.42
C SER A 282 0.78 -14.51 10.75
N GLY A 283 0.38 -15.41 11.66
CA GLY A 283 -0.10 -15.01 12.99
C GLY A 283 -1.59 -14.75 13.09
N LEU A 284 -2.35 -14.93 12.00
CA LEU A 284 -3.81 -14.93 12.07
C LEU A 284 -4.34 -16.28 12.57
N PRO A 285 -5.48 -16.29 13.33
CA PRO A 285 -6.23 -17.49 13.58
C PRO A 285 -6.61 -18.22 12.29
N SER A 286 -6.59 -19.54 12.29
CA SER A 286 -6.86 -20.37 11.09
C SER A 286 -8.24 -20.14 10.47
N GLU A 287 -9.18 -19.65 11.26
CA GLU A 287 -10.57 -19.40 10.90
C GLU A 287 -10.79 -18.01 10.28
N LEU A 288 -9.81 -17.11 10.44
CA LEU A 288 -9.91 -15.74 9.95
C LEU A 288 -9.00 -15.54 8.73
N LEU A 289 -9.62 -15.19 7.63
CA LEU A 289 -8.94 -14.87 6.38
C LEU A 289 -9.13 -13.41 6.04
N VAL A 290 -8.06 -12.77 5.60
CA VAL A 290 -8.08 -11.37 5.17
C VAL A 290 -7.85 -11.31 3.66
N VAL A 291 -8.60 -10.44 3.00
CA VAL A 291 -8.43 -10.14 1.57
C VAL A 291 -8.06 -8.69 1.35
N GLY A 292 -7.25 -8.46 0.32
CA GLY A 292 -7.03 -7.15 -0.26
C GLY A 292 -7.94 -6.96 -1.47
N VAL A 293 -8.60 -5.82 -1.55
CA VAL A 293 -9.53 -5.47 -2.62
C VAL A 293 -9.01 -4.27 -3.39
N SER A 294 -9.14 -4.34 -4.71
CA SER A 294 -8.75 -3.26 -5.62
C SER A 294 -9.72 -3.13 -6.77
N ILE A 295 -10.07 -1.91 -7.13
CA ILE A 295 -10.84 -1.59 -8.34
C ILE A 295 -9.89 -0.93 -9.33
N LEU A 296 -9.62 -1.61 -10.43
CA LEU A 296 -8.58 -1.21 -11.38
C LEU A 296 -9.16 -0.82 -12.73
N PRO A 297 -8.65 0.25 -13.36
CA PRO A 297 -8.96 0.57 -14.75
C PRO A 297 -8.30 -0.43 -15.70
N GLN A 298 -8.87 -0.57 -16.90
CA GLN A 298 -8.40 -1.49 -17.95
C GLN A 298 -6.89 -1.41 -18.21
N LYS A 299 -6.32 -0.21 -18.21
CA LYS A 299 -4.88 0.03 -18.50
C LYS A 299 -3.92 -0.68 -17.54
N LEU A 300 -4.36 -1.04 -16.33
CA LEU A 300 -3.53 -1.67 -15.30
C LEU A 300 -3.65 -3.19 -15.29
N VAL A 301 -4.59 -3.78 -16.00
CA VAL A 301 -4.86 -5.21 -15.94
C VAL A 301 -4.51 -5.95 -17.22
N THR A 302 -4.35 -7.27 -17.11
CA THR A 302 -4.34 -8.22 -18.21
C THR A 302 -5.44 -9.24 -17.98
N THR A 303 -6.14 -9.62 -19.05
CA THR A 303 -7.24 -10.60 -18.99
C THR A 303 -6.81 -12.00 -19.34
N LYS A 304 -5.63 -12.17 -19.96
CA LYS A 304 -5.08 -13.47 -20.37
C LYS A 304 -3.78 -13.78 -19.64
N PRO A 305 -3.55 -15.04 -19.22
CA PRO A 305 -4.45 -16.19 -19.24
C PRO A 305 -5.60 -16.10 -18.22
N ARG A 306 -5.52 -15.16 -17.28
CA ARG A 306 -6.56 -14.85 -16.27
C ARG A 306 -6.48 -13.37 -15.90
N LEU A 307 -7.59 -12.81 -15.41
CA LEU A 307 -7.61 -11.44 -14.93
C LEU A 307 -6.60 -11.24 -13.79
N SER A 308 -5.70 -10.30 -13.97
CA SER A 308 -4.65 -9.97 -13.01
C SER A 308 -4.08 -8.59 -13.33
N ILE A 309 -3.30 -8.02 -12.40
CA ILE A 309 -2.51 -6.85 -12.72
C ILE A 309 -1.43 -7.18 -13.75
N ARG A 310 -1.05 -6.21 -14.56
CA ARG A 310 0.03 -6.35 -15.54
C ARG A 310 1.35 -6.71 -14.85
N ALA A 311 2.23 -7.41 -15.56
CA ALA A 311 3.59 -7.65 -15.07
C ALA A 311 4.44 -6.38 -15.23
N LEU A 312 5.39 -6.18 -14.30
CA LEU A 312 6.35 -5.07 -14.36
C LEU A 312 7.41 -5.28 -15.44
N VAL A 313 7.71 -6.54 -15.74
CA VAL A 313 8.66 -6.94 -16.78
C VAL A 313 7.87 -7.47 -17.97
N SER A 314 8.05 -6.85 -19.13
CA SER A 314 7.51 -7.38 -20.38
C SER A 314 8.23 -8.69 -20.74
N GLY A 315 7.47 -9.77 -21.01
CA GLY A 315 7.98 -11.12 -21.19
C GLY A 315 8.86 -11.39 -22.43
N THR A 316 9.72 -10.44 -22.82
CA THR A 316 10.64 -10.59 -23.96
C THR A 316 11.98 -11.26 -23.58
N ASN A 317 12.27 -11.47 -22.28
CA ASN A 317 13.56 -12.05 -21.83
C ASN A 317 13.45 -13.40 -21.13
N ALA A 318 12.39 -14.19 -21.38
CA ALA A 318 12.29 -15.56 -20.86
C ALA A 318 12.83 -16.61 -21.84
N LYS A 319 13.81 -16.25 -22.69
CA LYS A 319 14.60 -17.22 -23.48
C LYS A 319 16.05 -16.84 -23.32
N ASN A 320 16.71 -17.49 -22.39
CA ASN A 320 18.12 -17.85 -22.29
C ASN A 320 18.53 -17.96 -20.83
N GLY A 321 18.60 -19.20 -20.34
CA GLY A 321 19.16 -19.62 -19.07
C GLY A 321 18.71 -21.03 -18.72
#